data_9852a8f6610eb3d921ec9afc42c8e5d5
#
_entry.id   9852a8f6610eb3d921ec9afc42c8e5d5
#
_cell.length_a   1.000
_cell.length_b   1.000
_cell.length_c   1.000
_cell.angle_alpha   90.00
_cell.angle_beta   90.00
_cell.angle_gamma   90.00
#
_symmetry.space_group_name_H-M   'P 1'
#
loop_
_entity.id
_entity.type
_entity.pdbx_description
1 polymer ?
#
loop_
_entity_poly.entity_id
_entity_poly.type
_entity_poly.pdbx_seq_one_letter_code
_entity_poly.pdbx_strand_id
1 'polypeptide(L)'
;MINKIFLFVEEKEQKNWQFPQGGIDENELIKDAMYRELYEEVGLKKEDVSIVGKTNREIKYDIPKTIRSRVLGGKYKGQLQTWFLLRLEEKNSSINLDHDPSPEFDKFDWVSYWFPLSKIVDFKKEAYREALNELRKFL
;
A
#
# COMPACT_ATOMS: atom_id res chain seq x y z
N MET A 1 -2.45 22.67 -14.80
CA MET A 1 -2.17 21.25 -14.51
C MET A 1 -2.37 21.01 -13.02
N ILE A 2 -3.20 20.06 -12.66
CA ILE A 2 -3.42 19.70 -11.25
C ILE A 2 -2.40 18.63 -10.87
N ASN A 3 -1.56 18.93 -9.89
CA ASN A 3 -0.62 17.96 -9.36
C ASN A 3 -1.38 17.02 -8.43
N LYS A 4 -1.43 15.74 -8.79
CA LYS A 4 -2.00 14.70 -7.94
C LYS A 4 -0.95 14.23 -6.95
N ILE A 5 -1.36 14.04 -5.70
CA ILE A 5 -0.50 13.56 -4.63
C ILE A 5 -1.05 12.23 -4.10
N PHE A 6 -0.16 11.41 -3.56
CA PHE A 6 -0.46 10.04 -3.17
C PHE A 6 0.05 9.78 -1.75
N LEU A 7 -0.75 9.06 -0.97
CA LEU A 7 -0.42 8.75 0.42
C LEU A 7 0.71 7.73 0.48
N PHE A 8 1.76 8.06 1.23
CA PHE A 8 2.91 7.22 1.46
C PHE A 8 3.15 7.15 2.98
N VAL A 9 3.49 5.97 3.51
CA VAL A 9 3.59 5.74 4.95
C VAL A 9 4.93 5.14 5.33
N GLU A 10 5.41 5.47 6.54
CA GLU A 10 6.66 4.92 7.08
C GLU A 10 6.36 3.87 8.14
N GLU A 11 6.90 2.68 7.94
CA GLU A 11 6.77 1.57 8.86
C GLU A 11 7.46 1.88 10.20
N LYS A 12 6.78 1.58 11.29
CA LYS A 12 7.18 1.98 12.64
C LYS A 12 8.53 1.40 13.08
N GLU A 13 8.75 0.12 12.85
CA GLU A 13 9.95 -0.56 13.35
C GLU A 13 11.15 -0.42 12.42
N GLN A 14 10.97 -0.68 11.13
CA GLN A 14 12.07 -0.71 10.17
C GLN A 14 12.32 0.63 9.47
N LYS A 15 11.41 1.60 9.67
CA LYS A 15 11.51 2.94 9.07
C LYS A 15 11.52 2.94 7.54
N ASN A 16 10.96 1.92 6.91
CA ASN A 16 10.80 1.84 5.47
C ASN A 16 9.52 2.55 5.03
N TRP A 17 9.62 3.33 3.98
CA TRP A 17 8.46 3.99 3.37
C TRP A 17 7.83 3.09 2.33
N GLN A 18 6.50 3.00 2.34
CA GLN A 18 5.75 2.19 1.40
C GLN A 18 4.31 2.68 1.25
N PHE A 19 3.61 2.18 0.24
CA PHE A 19 2.17 2.33 0.17
C PHE A 19 1.51 1.39 1.19
N PRO A 20 0.32 1.75 1.72
CA PRO A 20 -0.44 0.83 2.56
C PRO A 20 -0.65 -0.49 1.83
N GLN A 21 -0.46 -1.59 2.55
CA GLN A 21 -0.68 -2.94 2.02
C GLN A 21 -1.07 -3.88 3.16
N GLY A 22 -1.73 -4.97 2.82
CA GLY A 22 -2.06 -5.99 3.79
C GLY A 22 -2.44 -7.31 3.16
N GLY A 23 -2.65 -8.32 3.99
CA GLY A 23 -2.98 -9.67 3.56
C GLY A 23 -4.47 -9.88 3.36
N ILE A 24 -4.80 -10.94 2.62
CA ILE A 24 -6.18 -11.38 2.38
C ILE A 24 -6.45 -12.56 3.33
N ASP A 25 -7.51 -12.45 4.12
CA ASP A 25 -7.90 -13.52 5.02
C ASP A 25 -8.61 -14.65 4.24
N GLU A 26 -8.66 -15.83 4.86
CA GLU A 26 -9.33 -16.98 4.26
C GLU A 26 -10.80 -16.64 3.93
N ASN A 27 -11.23 -16.96 2.70
CA ASN A 27 -12.58 -16.69 2.19
C ASN A 27 -12.95 -15.21 2.05
N GLU A 28 -12.00 -14.31 2.20
CA GLU A 28 -12.20 -12.88 2.02
C GLU A 28 -12.01 -12.49 0.55
N LEU A 29 -12.90 -11.65 0.03
CA LEU A 29 -12.73 -11.08 -1.31
C LEU A 29 -11.60 -10.06 -1.30
N ILE A 30 -10.85 -9.98 -2.39
CA ILE A 30 -9.72 -9.05 -2.51
C ILE A 30 -10.13 -7.61 -2.20
N LYS A 31 -11.27 -7.17 -2.73
CA LYS A 31 -11.80 -5.83 -2.51
C LYS A 31 -12.11 -5.57 -1.03
N ASP A 32 -12.69 -6.55 -0.35
CA ASP A 32 -13.01 -6.43 1.07
C ASP A 32 -11.74 -6.39 1.92
N ALA A 33 -10.74 -7.18 1.56
CA ALA A 33 -9.43 -7.14 2.20
C ALA A 33 -8.79 -5.76 2.07
N MET A 34 -8.87 -5.16 0.87
CA MET A 34 -8.34 -3.82 0.62
C MET A 34 -8.99 -2.80 1.53
N TYR A 35 -10.31 -2.79 1.66
CA TYR A 35 -11.01 -1.85 2.53
C TYR A 35 -10.69 -2.09 4.02
N ARG A 36 -10.61 -3.34 4.44
CA ARG A 36 -10.26 -3.68 5.82
C ARG A 36 -8.86 -3.20 6.18
N GLU A 37 -7.88 -3.53 5.35
CA GLU A 37 -6.49 -3.13 5.57
C GLU A 37 -6.32 -1.60 5.53
N LEU A 38 -7.01 -0.94 4.62
CA LEU A 38 -6.98 0.53 4.56
C LEU A 38 -7.46 1.15 5.86
N TYR A 39 -8.55 0.62 6.43
CA TYR A 39 -9.08 1.11 7.69
C TYR A 39 -8.14 0.80 8.86
N GLU A 40 -7.63 -0.42 8.93
CA GLU A 40 -6.70 -0.83 9.99
C GLU A 40 -5.41 -0.01 9.97
N GLU A 41 -4.84 0.22 8.80
CA GLU A 41 -3.54 0.87 8.67
C GLU A 41 -3.60 2.39 8.75
N VAL A 42 -4.57 3.02 8.10
CA VAL A 42 -4.60 4.49 7.98
C VAL A 42 -5.90 5.13 8.43
N GLY A 43 -6.87 4.35 8.93
CA GLY A 43 -8.11 4.87 9.51
C GLY A 43 -9.14 5.36 8.49
N LEU A 44 -8.94 5.12 7.20
CA LEU A 44 -9.90 5.52 6.17
C LEU A 44 -10.97 4.44 6.01
N LYS A 45 -12.23 4.86 6.06
CA LYS A 45 -13.39 3.99 5.87
C LYS A 45 -13.70 3.85 4.39
N LYS A 46 -14.46 2.81 4.06
CA LYS A 46 -14.95 2.57 2.71
C LYS A 46 -15.64 3.79 2.10
N GLU A 47 -16.41 4.52 2.92
CA GLU A 47 -17.14 5.71 2.50
C GLU A 47 -16.25 6.91 2.20
N ASP A 48 -15.01 6.89 2.68
CA ASP A 48 -14.06 7.98 2.50
C ASP A 48 -13.37 7.94 1.15
N VAL A 49 -13.44 6.82 0.43
CA VAL A 49 -12.70 6.59 -0.81
C VAL A 49 -13.59 6.02 -1.91
N SER A 50 -13.15 6.21 -3.16
CA SER A 50 -13.73 5.51 -4.30
C SER A 50 -12.62 4.82 -5.09
N ILE A 51 -12.92 3.65 -5.67
CA ILE A 51 -11.97 2.93 -6.50
C ILE A 51 -11.92 3.59 -7.88
N VAL A 52 -10.74 4.05 -8.27
CA VAL A 52 -10.50 4.63 -9.60
C VAL A 52 -10.09 3.53 -10.58
N GLY A 53 -9.32 2.57 -10.10
CA GLY A 53 -8.87 1.45 -10.92
C GLY A 53 -8.10 0.43 -10.10
N LYS A 54 -7.76 -0.67 -10.75
CA LYS A 54 -6.94 -1.72 -10.15
C LYS A 54 -6.06 -2.38 -11.20
N THR A 55 -5.02 -3.09 -10.77
CA THR A 55 -4.20 -3.89 -11.67
C THR A 55 -5.00 -5.10 -12.17
N ASN A 56 -4.84 -5.43 -13.45
CA ASN A 56 -5.55 -6.56 -14.07
C ASN A 56 -4.88 -7.89 -13.79
N ARG A 57 -3.59 -7.85 -13.47
CA ARG A 57 -2.82 -9.05 -13.15
C ARG A 57 -2.17 -8.89 -11.80
N GLU A 58 -1.77 -10.03 -11.23
CA GLU A 58 -1.05 -10.02 -9.96
C GLU A 58 0.36 -9.47 -10.16
N ILE A 59 0.76 -8.60 -9.25
CA ILE A 59 2.09 -8.02 -9.20
C ILE A 59 2.91 -8.82 -8.19
N LYS A 60 4.03 -9.35 -8.62
CA LYS A 60 4.85 -10.24 -7.80
C LYS A 60 6.16 -9.59 -7.37
N TYR A 61 6.57 -9.85 -6.13
CA TYR A 61 7.95 -9.64 -5.72
C TYR A 61 8.44 -10.81 -4.88
N ASP A 62 9.76 -11.05 -4.93
CA ASP A 62 10.43 -12.06 -4.11
C ASP A 62 11.21 -11.37 -2.99
N ILE A 63 11.19 -11.97 -1.81
CA ILE A 63 11.98 -11.49 -0.67
C ILE A 63 13.35 -12.15 -0.73
N PRO A 64 14.47 -11.38 -0.73
CA PRO A 64 15.82 -11.97 -0.75
C PRO A 64 16.03 -12.94 0.41
N LYS A 65 16.65 -14.07 0.14
CA LYS A 65 16.88 -15.13 1.13
C LYS A 65 17.59 -14.61 2.38
N THR A 66 18.51 -13.67 2.22
CA THR A 66 19.31 -13.10 3.31
C THR A 66 18.50 -12.35 4.36
N ILE A 67 17.29 -11.86 4.01
CA ILE A 67 16.45 -11.06 4.89
C ILE A 67 15.08 -11.68 5.18
N ARG A 68 14.77 -12.87 4.62
CA ARG A 68 13.45 -13.51 4.79
C ARG A 68 13.04 -13.68 6.24
N SER A 69 13.98 -14.01 7.13
CA SER A 69 13.70 -14.19 8.55
C SER A 69 13.22 -12.91 9.24
N ARG A 70 13.48 -11.75 8.66
CA ARG A 70 13.13 -10.44 9.22
C ARG A 70 11.91 -9.80 8.56
N VAL A 71 11.34 -10.43 7.54
CA VAL A 71 10.24 -9.86 6.76
C VAL A 71 9.03 -10.76 6.89
N LEU A 72 7.86 -10.17 7.19
CA LEU A 72 6.58 -10.88 7.30
C LEU A 72 6.63 -12.13 8.17
N GLY A 73 7.37 -12.05 9.30
CA GLY A 73 7.51 -13.17 10.23
C GLY A 73 8.35 -14.33 9.72
N GLY A 74 9.09 -14.16 8.63
CA GLY A 74 9.99 -15.17 8.08
C GLY A 74 9.30 -16.33 7.36
N LYS A 75 7.98 -16.25 7.13
CA LYS A 75 7.19 -17.36 6.58
C LYS A 75 7.05 -17.33 5.06
N TYR A 76 7.42 -16.24 4.41
CA TYR A 76 7.11 -16.03 3.00
C TYR A 76 8.36 -15.84 2.16
N LYS A 77 8.31 -16.38 0.94
CA LYS A 77 9.36 -16.20 -0.09
C LYS A 77 9.15 -14.91 -0.88
N GLY A 78 7.92 -14.38 -0.88
CA GLY A 78 7.51 -13.21 -1.62
C GLY A 78 6.02 -13.01 -1.49
N GLN A 79 5.47 -12.12 -2.32
CA GLN A 79 4.03 -11.85 -2.35
C GLN A 79 3.51 -11.73 -3.78
N LEU A 80 2.22 -12.05 -3.93
CA LEU A 80 1.44 -11.71 -5.11
C LEU A 80 0.44 -10.64 -4.67
N GLN A 81 0.39 -9.52 -5.38
CA GLN A 81 -0.41 -8.37 -4.98
C GLN A 81 -1.38 -7.94 -6.07
N THR A 82 -2.56 -7.51 -5.66
CA THR A 82 -3.47 -6.72 -6.49
C THR A 82 -3.40 -5.28 -5.97
N TRP A 83 -3.17 -4.33 -6.85
CA TRP A 83 -3.06 -2.92 -6.50
C TRP A 83 -4.35 -2.19 -6.88
N PHE A 84 -4.82 -1.36 -5.97
CA PHE A 84 -5.98 -0.49 -6.20
C PHE A 84 -5.54 0.96 -6.17
N LEU A 85 -6.06 1.74 -7.12
CA LEU A 85 -5.92 3.19 -7.10
C LEU A 85 -7.22 3.77 -6.55
N LEU A 86 -7.10 4.51 -5.44
CA LEU A 86 -8.24 5.07 -4.75
C LEU A 86 -8.21 6.60 -4.81
N ARG A 87 -9.39 7.20 -4.83
CA ARG A 87 -9.57 8.65 -4.67
C ARG A 87 -10.12 8.90 -3.28
N LEU A 88 -9.51 9.83 -2.55
CA LEU A 88 -10.05 10.33 -1.28
C LEU A 88 -11.19 11.28 -1.62
N GLU A 89 -12.42 10.95 -1.20
CA GLU A 89 -13.61 11.70 -1.58
C GLU A 89 -13.84 12.93 -0.72
N GLU A 90 -13.59 12.83 0.59
CA GLU A 90 -13.87 13.90 1.53
C GLU A 90 -12.60 14.67 1.89
N LYS A 91 -12.65 16.00 1.75
CA LYS A 91 -11.53 16.86 2.14
C LYS A 91 -11.22 16.76 3.64
N ASN A 92 -12.21 16.38 4.44
CA ASN A 92 -12.06 16.28 5.88
C ASN A 92 -11.75 14.89 6.38
N SER A 93 -11.60 13.91 5.47
CA SER A 93 -11.18 12.57 5.86
C SER A 93 -9.77 12.64 6.44
N SER A 94 -9.61 12.15 7.65
CA SER A 94 -8.35 12.20 8.38
C SER A 94 -7.65 10.88 8.36
N ILE A 95 -6.36 10.91 8.06
CA ILE A 95 -5.48 9.77 8.23
C ILE A 95 -5.27 9.58 9.73
N ASN A 96 -5.50 8.36 10.22
CA ASN A 96 -5.29 8.00 11.62
C ASN A 96 -4.45 6.73 11.69
N LEU A 97 -3.17 6.89 11.95
CA LEU A 97 -2.23 5.78 12.03
C LEU A 97 -2.29 5.02 13.36
N ASP A 98 -2.89 5.63 14.39
CA ASP A 98 -3.00 5.05 15.73
C ASP A 98 -4.33 4.33 15.96
N HIS A 99 -5.13 4.15 14.92
CA HIS A 99 -6.44 3.54 15.02
C HIS A 99 -6.38 2.08 15.47
N ASP A 100 -5.44 1.32 14.96
CA ASP A 100 -5.26 -0.09 15.30
C ASP A 100 -4.59 -0.22 16.67
N PRO A 101 -4.95 -1.22 17.50
CA PRO A 101 -4.28 -1.48 18.78
C PRO A 101 -2.78 -1.74 18.64
N SER A 102 -2.33 -2.21 17.48
CA SER A 102 -0.92 -2.44 17.17
C SER A 102 -0.56 -1.67 15.91
N PRO A 103 -0.35 -0.34 15.99
CA PRO A 103 -0.09 0.47 14.80
C PRO A 103 1.17 0.01 14.05
N GLU A 104 1.03 -0.15 12.74
CA GLU A 104 2.13 -0.56 11.87
C GLU A 104 2.96 0.62 11.37
N PHE A 105 2.32 1.77 11.21
CA PHE A 105 2.93 2.98 10.67
C PHE A 105 2.89 4.12 11.68
N ASP A 106 3.92 4.96 11.70
CA ASP A 106 3.98 6.11 12.59
C ASP A 106 4.05 7.46 11.87
N LYS A 107 4.27 7.46 10.57
CA LYS A 107 4.32 8.68 9.76
C LYS A 107 3.65 8.48 8.42
N PHE A 108 3.12 9.57 7.86
CA PHE A 108 2.64 9.57 6.48
C PHE A 108 3.03 10.88 5.79
N ASP A 109 3.04 10.84 4.46
CA ASP A 109 3.27 12.01 3.63
C ASP A 109 2.49 11.87 2.32
N TRP A 110 2.20 12.98 1.69
CA TRP A 110 1.57 13.03 0.39
C TRP A 110 2.64 13.33 -0.66
N VAL A 111 2.85 12.41 -1.58
CA VAL A 111 3.97 12.43 -2.51
C VAL A 111 3.50 12.40 -3.96
N SER A 112 4.38 12.81 -4.88
CA SER A 112 4.11 12.69 -6.32
C SER A 112 4.11 11.22 -6.74
N TYR A 113 3.48 10.93 -7.87
CA TYR A 113 3.18 9.56 -8.31
C TYR A 113 4.42 8.65 -8.37
N TRP A 114 5.52 9.13 -8.95
CA TRP A 114 6.73 8.33 -9.14
C TRP A 114 7.73 8.42 -8.00
N PHE A 115 7.52 9.32 -7.05
CA PHE A 115 8.43 9.50 -5.92
C PHE A 115 8.68 8.20 -5.15
N PRO A 116 7.68 7.32 -4.92
CA PRO A 116 7.90 6.08 -4.17
C PRO A 116 8.99 5.17 -4.74
N LEU A 117 9.23 5.21 -6.05
CA LEU A 117 10.30 4.40 -6.66
C LEU A 117 11.68 4.77 -6.13
N SER A 118 11.88 6.01 -5.67
CA SER A 118 13.16 6.46 -5.12
C SER A 118 13.37 6.04 -3.66
N LYS A 119 12.30 5.65 -2.97
CA LYS A 119 12.32 5.37 -1.53
C LYS A 119 12.02 3.93 -1.16
N ILE A 120 11.33 3.19 -2.04
CA ILE A 120 10.95 1.82 -1.73
C ILE A 120 12.19 0.93 -1.60
N VAL A 121 12.13 -0.04 -0.70
CA VAL A 121 13.18 -1.04 -0.52
C VAL A 121 13.42 -1.79 -1.84
N ASP A 122 14.69 -2.10 -2.14
CA ASP A 122 15.13 -2.58 -3.46
C ASP A 122 14.35 -3.79 -3.98
N PHE A 123 14.05 -4.76 -3.14
CA PHE A 123 13.38 -5.98 -3.60
C PHE A 123 11.91 -5.77 -4.02
N LYS A 124 11.30 -4.63 -3.67
CA LYS A 124 9.95 -4.26 -4.09
C LYS A 124 9.94 -3.33 -5.30
N LYS A 125 11.09 -2.84 -5.73
CA LYS A 125 11.17 -1.76 -6.72
C LYS A 125 10.55 -2.12 -8.06
N GLU A 126 10.83 -3.31 -8.59
CA GLU A 126 10.25 -3.74 -9.87
C GLU A 126 8.74 -3.94 -9.78
N ALA A 127 8.25 -4.48 -8.66
CA ALA A 127 6.82 -4.62 -8.43
C ALA A 127 6.13 -3.27 -8.40
N TYR A 128 6.73 -2.28 -7.74
CA TYR A 128 6.22 -0.91 -7.70
C TYR A 128 6.20 -0.28 -9.09
N ARG A 129 7.29 -0.44 -9.87
CA ARG A 129 7.36 0.07 -11.23
C ARG A 129 6.26 -0.52 -12.10
N GLU A 130 6.08 -1.83 -12.03
CA GLU A 130 5.05 -2.54 -12.80
C GLU A 130 3.65 -2.07 -12.43
N ALA A 131 3.34 -2.00 -11.14
CA ALA A 131 2.04 -1.56 -10.65
C ALA A 131 1.74 -0.11 -11.05
N LEU A 132 2.69 0.78 -10.84
CA LEU A 132 2.52 2.19 -11.20
C LEU A 132 2.38 2.40 -12.70
N ASN A 133 3.12 1.65 -13.53
CA ASN A 133 2.96 1.69 -14.97
C ASN A 133 1.56 1.24 -15.41
N GLU A 134 1.02 0.21 -14.77
CA GLU A 134 -0.31 -0.31 -15.10
C GLU A 134 -1.41 0.64 -14.63
N LEU A 135 -1.26 1.24 -13.45
CA LEU A 135 -2.27 2.11 -12.87
C LEU A 135 -2.31 3.53 -13.47
N ARG A 136 -1.22 4.00 -14.09
CA ARG A 136 -1.16 5.38 -14.61
C ARG A 136 -2.25 5.72 -15.62
N LYS A 137 -2.81 4.74 -16.31
CA LYS A 137 -3.91 4.96 -17.27
C LYS A 137 -5.18 5.49 -16.62
N PHE A 138 -5.30 5.37 -15.31
CA PHE A 138 -6.46 5.84 -14.55
C PHE A 138 -6.28 7.24 -13.95
N LEU A 139 -5.11 7.84 -14.13
CA LEU A 139 -4.80 9.17 -13.56
C LEU A 139 -5.51 10.31 -14.30
#